data_6ee034d852c4f3563506938f05f2c4bc
#
_entry.id   6ee034d852c4f3563506938f05f2c4bc
#
_cell.length_a   1.000
_cell.length_b   1.000
_cell.length_c   1.000
_cell.angle_alpha   90.00
_cell.angle_beta   90.00
_cell.angle_gamma   90.00
#
_symmetry.space_group_name_H-M   'P 1'
#
loop_
_entity.id
_entity.type
_entity.pdbx_description
1 polymer ?
#
loop_
_entity_poly.entity_id
_entity_poly.type
_entity_poly.pdbx_seq_one_letter_code
_entity_poly.pdbx_strand_id
1 'polypeptide(L)'
;MQFHPEALATAGDSISARFFYFLVQKAATYRHAKEIHRRILSLDTHTDTPLDFDVSYNIGTREKTQVCLPKMREGKLDGQYLACWVRQGPCDEENSLKAIDRVDELIRHIYRQVEMNGEQCAIARTPDDLSRLKTEGKKAFYIGIENGYGISKDLKNITRFHDAGVTYITLCHTRNNDICDSSSDTTARWNGLSPYGRKVVKEMNRLGIMIDLSHAAESTFWDVLKYSKAPVIVSHSSASAIYRHDRNLTDEQLRA
;
A
#
# COMPACT_ATOMS: atom_id res chain seq x y z
N MET A 1 30.26 -0.22 29.11
CA MET A 1 31.55 -0.74 28.64
C MET A 1 31.73 -0.26 27.20
N GLN A 2 32.64 0.69 26.96
CA GLN A 2 33.03 1.12 25.61
C GLN A 2 34.00 0.07 25.05
N PHE A 3 33.58 -0.65 24.01
CA PHE A 3 34.47 -1.55 23.28
C PHE A 3 35.27 -0.72 22.28
N HIS A 4 36.61 -0.70 22.44
CA HIS A 4 37.54 -0.15 21.46
C HIS A 4 37.91 -1.27 20.47
N PRO A 5 37.54 -1.19 19.18
CA PRO A 5 37.83 -2.24 18.19
C PRO A 5 39.30 -2.48 17.95
N GLU A 6 40.11 -1.46 18.23
CA GLU A 6 41.58 -1.47 18.04
C GLU A 6 42.31 -2.42 19.00
N ALA A 7 41.73 -2.71 20.18
CA ALA A 7 42.31 -3.61 21.15
C ALA A 7 42.28 -5.13 20.73
N LEU A 8 41.51 -5.45 19.71
CA LEU A 8 41.39 -6.82 19.19
C LEU A 8 42.30 -7.12 17.99
N ALA A 9 42.86 -6.10 17.36
CA ALA A 9 43.74 -6.24 16.20
C ALA A 9 45.13 -6.79 16.55
N THR A 10 45.49 -6.83 17.83
CA THR A 10 46.80 -7.30 18.32
C THR A 10 46.84 -8.72 18.83
N ALA A 11 45.70 -9.41 18.92
CA ALA A 11 45.62 -10.81 19.28
C ALA A 11 45.69 -11.69 18.03
N GLY A 12 46.77 -12.40 17.80
CA GLY A 12 47.22 -13.13 16.61
C GLY A 12 46.35 -14.16 15.92
N ASP A 13 45.01 -14.01 15.93
CA ASP A 13 44.06 -14.81 15.14
C ASP A 13 43.24 -13.90 14.21
N SER A 14 43.72 -13.77 12.97
CA SER A 14 43.16 -12.85 11.99
C SER A 14 41.73 -13.16 11.55
N ILE A 15 41.28 -14.43 11.65
CA ILE A 15 39.95 -14.87 11.23
C ILE A 15 38.92 -14.55 12.31
N SER A 16 39.21 -14.89 13.56
CA SER A 16 38.31 -14.60 14.69
C SER A 16 38.15 -13.10 14.93
N ALA A 17 39.24 -12.32 14.79
CA ALA A 17 39.18 -10.87 14.90
C ALA A 17 38.35 -10.22 13.79
N ARG A 18 38.47 -10.69 12.54
CA ARG A 18 37.65 -10.21 11.40
C ARG A 18 36.18 -10.58 11.56
N PHE A 19 35.88 -11.80 12.02
CA PHE A 19 34.52 -12.24 12.28
C PHE A 19 33.89 -11.42 13.43
N PHE A 20 34.59 -11.23 14.51
CA PHE A 20 34.13 -10.41 15.63
C PHE A 20 33.92 -8.94 15.22
N TYR A 21 34.83 -8.34 14.45
CA TYR A 21 34.67 -7.02 13.89
C TYR A 21 33.43 -6.90 13.02
N PHE A 22 33.19 -7.89 12.14
CA PHE A 22 31.99 -7.97 11.31
C PHE A 22 30.71 -8.05 12.16
N LEU A 23 30.66 -8.83 13.23
CA LEU A 23 29.52 -8.90 14.13
C LEU A 23 29.28 -7.58 14.87
N VAL A 24 30.33 -6.91 15.32
CA VAL A 24 30.24 -5.60 15.98
C VAL A 24 29.73 -4.55 15.01
N GLN A 25 30.21 -4.53 13.77
CA GLN A 25 29.74 -3.63 12.72
C GLN A 25 28.27 -3.90 12.40
N LYS A 26 27.86 -5.15 12.22
CA LYS A 26 26.44 -5.50 12.00
C LYS A 26 25.55 -5.09 13.18
N ALA A 27 25.99 -5.31 14.41
CA ALA A 27 25.24 -4.90 15.59
C ALA A 27 25.12 -3.38 15.71
N ALA A 28 26.16 -2.62 15.34
CA ALA A 28 26.13 -1.16 15.30
C ALA A 28 25.18 -0.64 14.21
N THR A 29 25.27 -1.21 13.00
CA THR A 29 24.36 -0.88 11.87
C THR A 29 22.90 -1.17 12.24
N TYR A 30 22.63 -2.30 12.87
CA TYR A 30 21.29 -2.68 13.30
C TYR A 30 20.73 -1.72 14.37
N ARG A 31 21.57 -1.31 15.35
CA ARG A 31 21.16 -0.30 16.34
C ARG A 31 20.88 1.04 15.69
N HIS A 32 21.71 1.48 14.74
CA HIS A 32 21.51 2.72 14.00
C HIS A 32 20.22 2.67 13.16
N ALA A 33 19.96 1.57 12.46
CA ALA A 33 18.71 1.39 11.71
C ALA A 33 17.49 1.47 12.63
N LYS A 34 17.51 0.82 13.80
CA LYS A 34 16.42 0.92 14.79
C LYS A 34 16.20 2.34 15.29
N GLU A 35 17.28 3.11 15.49
CA GLU A 35 17.20 4.51 15.91
C GLU A 35 16.57 5.37 14.82
N ILE A 36 16.93 5.16 13.55
CA ILE A 36 16.27 5.83 12.41
C ILE A 36 14.79 5.52 12.40
N HIS A 37 14.41 4.24 12.42
CA HIS A 37 13.00 3.82 12.41
C HIS A 37 12.18 4.38 13.59
N ARG A 38 12.80 4.55 14.75
CA ARG A 38 12.15 5.18 15.89
C ARG A 38 11.80 6.65 15.63
N ARG A 39 12.62 7.35 14.86
CA ARG A 39 12.51 8.80 14.62
C ARG A 39 11.67 9.17 13.41
N ILE A 40 11.70 8.36 12.36
CA ILE A 40 10.91 8.59 11.14
C ILE A 40 9.49 8.05 11.30
N LEU A 41 8.59 8.50 10.44
CA LEU A 41 7.30 7.83 10.18
C LEU A 41 7.51 6.81 9.07
N SER A 42 7.10 5.57 9.31
CA SER A 42 7.19 4.50 8.32
C SER A 42 5.79 4.03 7.92
N LEU A 43 5.55 3.99 6.62
CA LEU A 43 4.28 3.60 6.02
C LEU A 43 4.54 2.62 4.88
N ASP A 44 3.88 1.48 4.92
CA ASP A 44 3.78 0.56 3.78
C ASP A 44 2.46 0.83 3.05
N THR A 45 2.53 1.03 1.75
CA THR A 45 1.43 1.54 0.95
C THR A 45 0.52 0.46 0.38
N HIS A 46 0.81 -0.85 0.60
CA HIS A 46 -0.04 -1.92 0.08
C HIS A 46 0.14 -3.26 0.78
N THR A 47 -0.96 -3.93 1.11
CA THR A 47 -1.00 -5.37 1.44
C THR A 47 -2.38 -5.95 1.16
N ASP A 48 -2.41 -7.19 0.67
CA ASP A 48 -3.62 -7.97 0.44
C ASP A 48 -4.09 -8.76 1.68
N THR A 49 -3.49 -8.52 2.83
CA THR A 49 -3.85 -9.20 4.08
C THR A 49 -5.36 -9.21 4.39
N PRO A 50 -6.17 -8.19 4.00
CA PRO A 50 -7.62 -8.25 4.19
C PRO A 50 -8.33 -9.41 3.51
N LEU A 51 -7.74 -10.04 2.50
CA LEU A 51 -8.31 -11.22 1.83
C LEU A 51 -8.39 -12.44 2.77
N ASP A 52 -7.55 -12.47 3.80
CA ASP A 52 -7.50 -13.53 4.81
C ASP A 52 -8.38 -13.23 6.05
N PHE A 53 -9.04 -12.06 6.09
CA PHE A 53 -9.87 -11.65 7.23
C PHE A 53 -11.21 -12.42 7.24
N ASP A 54 -11.20 -13.59 7.81
CA ASP A 54 -12.39 -14.37 8.12
C ASP A 54 -12.79 -14.24 9.59
N VAL A 55 -13.74 -15.07 10.03
CA VAL A 55 -14.23 -15.06 11.41
C VAL A 55 -13.21 -15.50 12.45
N SER A 56 -12.20 -16.27 12.05
CA SER A 56 -11.14 -16.82 12.91
C SER A 56 -9.89 -15.96 12.94
N TYR A 57 -9.70 -15.06 11.95
CA TYR A 57 -8.51 -14.23 11.84
C TYR A 57 -8.47 -13.15 12.93
N ASN A 58 -7.28 -12.91 13.49
CA ASN A 58 -7.02 -11.81 14.41
C ASN A 58 -5.68 -11.15 14.10
N ILE A 59 -5.72 -9.93 13.53
CA ILE A 59 -4.51 -9.16 13.19
C ILE A 59 -3.64 -8.85 14.43
N GLY A 60 -4.21 -8.93 15.63
CA GLY A 60 -3.50 -8.74 16.90
C GLY A 60 -2.58 -9.88 17.28
N THR A 61 -2.75 -11.07 16.69
CA THR A 61 -1.94 -12.25 16.93
C THR A 61 -0.91 -12.46 15.81
N ARG A 62 0.06 -13.37 16.03
CA ARG A 62 1.05 -13.71 15.00
C ARG A 62 0.42 -14.66 13.98
N GLU A 63 0.03 -14.12 12.85
CA GLU A 63 -0.57 -14.84 11.75
C GLU A 63 0.46 -15.28 10.68
N LYS A 64 0.04 -16.15 9.76
CA LYS A 64 0.84 -16.58 8.61
C LYS A 64 1.00 -15.47 7.56
N THR A 65 0.06 -14.55 7.48
CA THR A 65 0.09 -13.39 6.57
C THR A 65 1.33 -12.53 6.78
N GLN A 66 1.70 -11.76 5.78
CA GLN A 66 2.89 -10.90 5.84
C GLN A 66 2.73 -9.77 6.86
N VAL A 67 1.51 -9.26 7.03
CA VAL A 67 1.19 -8.16 7.95
C VAL A 67 0.30 -8.64 9.09
N CYS A 68 0.75 -8.40 10.31
CA CYS A 68 -0.02 -8.49 11.55
C CYS A 68 0.64 -7.58 12.60
N LEU A 69 -0.07 -7.19 13.65
CA LEU A 69 0.44 -6.25 14.64
C LEU A 69 1.75 -6.69 15.32
N PRO A 70 1.99 -7.98 15.64
CA PRO A 70 3.29 -8.43 16.13
C PRO A 70 4.44 -8.18 15.14
N LYS A 71 4.26 -8.51 13.85
CA LYS A 71 5.28 -8.30 12.81
C LYS A 71 5.52 -6.80 12.57
N MET A 72 4.48 -5.97 12.55
CA MET A 72 4.62 -4.52 12.44
C MET A 72 5.43 -3.93 13.62
N ARG A 73 5.22 -4.43 14.84
CA ARG A 73 6.03 -4.01 16.00
C ARG A 73 7.49 -4.42 15.88
N GLU A 74 7.76 -5.64 15.46
CA GLU A 74 9.12 -6.14 15.23
C GLU A 74 9.84 -5.35 14.15
N GLY A 75 9.16 -5.11 13.00
CA GLY A 75 9.68 -4.35 11.86
C GLY A 75 9.70 -2.83 12.09
N LYS A 76 9.14 -2.32 13.21
CA LYS A 76 9.00 -0.89 13.49
C LYS A 76 8.18 -0.13 12.44
N LEU A 77 7.26 -0.82 11.76
CA LEU A 77 6.33 -0.21 10.83
C LEU A 77 5.23 0.53 11.60
N ASP A 78 4.99 1.80 11.29
CA ASP A 78 4.03 2.64 12.00
C ASP A 78 2.64 2.60 11.36
N GLY A 79 2.57 2.58 10.04
CA GLY A 79 1.32 2.54 9.28
C GLY A 79 1.34 1.53 8.14
N GLN A 80 0.16 1.06 7.76
CA GLN A 80 -0.07 0.09 6.70
C GLN A 80 -1.35 0.41 5.95
N TYR A 81 -1.29 0.39 4.62
CA TYR A 81 -2.49 0.33 3.79
C TYR A 81 -3.00 -1.10 3.67
N LEU A 82 -4.28 -1.27 3.96
CA LEU A 82 -5.04 -2.51 3.82
C LEU A 82 -5.86 -2.43 2.53
N ALA A 83 -5.52 -3.24 1.54
CA ALA A 83 -6.14 -3.22 0.22
C ALA A 83 -7.42 -4.06 0.19
N CYS A 84 -8.53 -3.43 -0.18
CA CYS A 84 -9.78 -4.11 -0.55
C CYS A 84 -9.68 -4.52 -2.02
N TRP A 85 -8.99 -5.63 -2.30
CA TRP A 85 -8.83 -6.14 -3.65
C TRP A 85 -10.09 -6.84 -4.14
N VAL A 86 -10.46 -6.55 -5.39
CA VAL A 86 -11.56 -7.22 -6.10
C VAL A 86 -11.11 -7.80 -7.43
N ARG A 87 -11.50 -9.05 -7.67
CA ARG A 87 -11.21 -9.72 -8.92
C ARG A 87 -12.00 -9.09 -10.06
N GLN A 88 -11.32 -8.79 -11.18
CA GLN A 88 -11.96 -8.33 -12.40
C GLN A 88 -12.88 -9.41 -12.99
N GLY A 89 -14.15 -9.10 -13.12
CA GLY A 89 -15.16 -9.86 -13.84
C GLY A 89 -15.60 -9.18 -15.15
N PRO A 90 -16.66 -9.67 -15.81
CA PRO A 90 -17.33 -8.96 -16.88
C PRO A 90 -17.82 -7.58 -16.44
N CYS A 91 -17.74 -6.58 -17.34
CA CYS A 91 -18.17 -5.20 -17.04
C CYS A 91 -19.70 -5.06 -17.28
N ASP A 92 -20.50 -5.87 -16.61
CA ASP A 92 -21.97 -5.83 -16.61
C ASP A 92 -22.51 -5.46 -15.22
N GLU A 93 -23.81 -5.27 -15.12
CA GLU A 93 -24.46 -4.82 -13.88
C GLU A 93 -24.36 -5.86 -12.76
N GLU A 94 -24.62 -7.13 -13.06
CA GLU A 94 -24.62 -8.21 -12.05
C GLU A 94 -23.23 -8.37 -11.40
N ASN A 95 -22.17 -8.43 -12.23
CA ASN A 95 -20.81 -8.59 -11.74
C ASN A 95 -20.30 -7.32 -11.06
N SER A 96 -20.75 -6.15 -11.49
CA SER A 96 -20.46 -4.87 -10.82
C SER A 96 -21.05 -4.82 -9.41
N LEU A 97 -22.30 -5.27 -9.21
CA LEU A 97 -22.91 -5.35 -7.88
C LEU A 97 -22.12 -6.30 -6.96
N LYS A 98 -21.74 -7.49 -7.46
CA LYS A 98 -20.89 -8.43 -6.70
C LYS A 98 -19.55 -7.83 -6.29
N ALA A 99 -18.94 -7.02 -7.16
CA ALA A 99 -17.69 -6.35 -6.86
C ALA A 99 -17.84 -5.28 -5.75
N ILE A 100 -18.92 -4.50 -5.82
CA ILE A 100 -19.30 -3.53 -4.78
C ILE A 100 -19.49 -4.23 -3.43
N ASP A 101 -20.30 -5.30 -3.40
CA ASP A 101 -20.58 -6.08 -2.18
C ASP A 101 -19.28 -6.65 -1.58
N ARG A 102 -18.34 -7.08 -2.44
CA ARG A 102 -17.03 -7.57 -1.99
C ARG A 102 -16.19 -6.48 -1.36
N VAL A 103 -16.17 -5.26 -1.92
CA VAL A 103 -15.48 -4.12 -1.28
C VAL A 103 -16.09 -3.82 0.08
N ASP A 104 -17.42 -3.79 0.18
CA ASP A 104 -18.11 -3.54 1.45
C ASP A 104 -17.81 -4.62 2.50
N GLU A 105 -17.75 -5.87 2.08
CA GLU A 105 -17.36 -6.98 2.96
C GLU A 105 -15.95 -6.80 3.51
N LEU A 106 -14.97 -6.50 2.65
CA LEU A 106 -13.59 -6.30 3.05
C LEU A 106 -13.43 -5.09 3.99
N ILE A 107 -14.12 -3.98 3.71
CA ILE A 107 -14.13 -2.82 4.61
C ILE A 107 -14.68 -3.20 5.99
N ARG A 108 -15.80 -3.93 6.04
CA ARG A 108 -16.38 -4.41 7.32
C ARG A 108 -15.42 -5.31 8.08
N HIS A 109 -14.69 -6.20 7.38
CA HIS A 109 -13.68 -7.06 7.99
C HIS A 109 -12.52 -6.25 8.56
N ILE A 110 -12.05 -5.23 7.83
CA ILE A 110 -10.99 -4.32 8.34
C ILE A 110 -11.45 -3.63 9.62
N TYR A 111 -12.64 -3.04 9.64
CA TYR A 111 -13.17 -2.38 10.83
C TYR A 111 -13.30 -3.34 12.01
N ARG A 112 -13.79 -4.57 11.79
CA ARG A 112 -13.85 -5.61 12.81
C ARG A 112 -12.47 -5.91 13.39
N GLN A 113 -11.43 -6.08 12.56
CA GLN A 113 -10.07 -6.35 13.03
C GLN A 113 -9.53 -5.19 13.88
N VAL A 114 -9.81 -3.97 13.49
CA VAL A 114 -9.40 -2.78 14.25
C VAL A 114 -10.17 -2.67 15.57
N GLU A 115 -11.47 -2.91 15.56
CA GLU A 115 -12.30 -2.89 16.77
C GLU A 115 -11.83 -3.93 17.82
N MET A 116 -11.55 -5.15 17.38
CA MET A 116 -11.01 -6.23 18.23
C MET A 116 -9.64 -5.87 18.83
N ASN A 117 -8.89 -4.95 18.22
CA ASN A 117 -7.52 -4.60 18.60
C ASN A 117 -7.34 -3.09 18.87
N GLY A 118 -8.39 -2.39 19.29
CA GLY A 118 -8.43 -0.93 19.41
C GLY A 118 -7.40 -0.32 20.37
N GLU A 119 -6.88 -1.10 21.32
CA GLU A 119 -5.77 -0.68 22.18
C GLU A 119 -4.43 -0.61 21.43
N GLN A 120 -4.28 -1.32 20.30
CA GLN A 120 -3.02 -1.51 19.57
C GLN A 120 -3.00 -0.83 18.20
N CYS A 121 -4.16 -0.53 17.63
CA CYS A 121 -4.28 0.07 16.29
C CYS A 121 -5.57 0.90 16.16
N ALA A 122 -5.60 1.71 15.11
CA ALA A 122 -6.80 2.46 14.74
C ALA A 122 -6.81 2.72 13.21
N ILE A 123 -8.00 3.01 12.66
CA ILE A 123 -8.13 3.53 11.29
C ILE A 123 -7.57 4.95 11.24
N ALA A 124 -6.75 5.21 10.23
CA ALA A 124 -6.22 6.51 9.89
C ALA A 124 -6.80 6.98 8.54
N ARG A 125 -7.01 8.27 8.39
CA ARG A 125 -7.56 8.89 7.17
C ARG A 125 -6.67 10.01 6.64
N THR A 126 -5.82 10.56 7.48
CA THR A 126 -4.96 11.71 7.18
C THR A 126 -3.51 11.40 7.53
N PRO A 127 -2.53 12.12 6.95
CA PRO A 127 -1.13 11.99 7.37
C PRO A 127 -0.93 12.31 8.87
N ASP A 128 -1.69 13.24 9.42
CA ASP A 128 -1.60 13.62 10.84
C ASP A 128 -2.02 12.47 11.76
N ASP A 129 -2.96 11.62 11.33
CA ASP A 129 -3.34 10.42 12.07
C ASP A 129 -2.17 9.48 12.29
N LEU A 130 -1.28 9.31 11.30
CA LEU A 130 -0.09 8.46 11.43
C LEU A 130 0.82 8.98 12.57
N SER A 131 1.08 10.28 12.58
CA SER A 131 1.90 10.93 13.61
C SER A 131 1.28 10.80 15.00
N ARG A 132 -0.02 11.08 15.10
CA ARG A 132 -0.78 10.99 16.33
C ARG A 132 -0.81 9.55 16.88
N LEU A 133 -1.18 8.58 16.05
CA LEU A 133 -1.26 7.17 16.44
C LEU A 133 0.10 6.60 16.85
N LYS A 134 1.18 6.98 16.16
CA LYS A 134 2.54 6.62 16.57
C LYS A 134 2.85 7.15 17.98
N THR A 135 2.49 8.39 18.27
CA THR A 135 2.69 9.00 19.61
C THR A 135 1.87 8.28 20.69
N GLU A 136 0.67 7.82 20.35
CA GLU A 136 -0.19 7.01 21.19
C GLU A 136 0.28 5.55 21.35
N GLY A 137 1.34 5.13 20.63
CA GLY A 137 1.86 3.76 20.63
C GLY A 137 1.02 2.78 19.80
N LYS A 138 0.08 3.28 18.99
CA LYS A 138 -0.80 2.51 18.11
C LYS A 138 -0.25 2.42 16.70
N LYS A 139 -0.68 1.39 15.96
CA LYS A 139 -0.44 1.24 14.51
C LYS A 139 -1.58 1.88 13.74
N ALA A 140 -1.24 2.61 12.67
CA ALA A 140 -2.21 3.24 11.79
C ALA A 140 -2.58 2.28 10.64
N PHE A 141 -3.87 2.05 10.42
CA PHE A 141 -4.36 1.32 9.25
C PHE A 141 -5.15 2.26 8.34
N TYR A 142 -4.71 2.34 7.09
CA TYR A 142 -5.41 3.05 6.02
C TYR A 142 -6.15 2.05 5.14
N ILE A 143 -7.24 2.47 4.53
CA ILE A 143 -8.03 1.63 3.63
C ILE A 143 -7.81 2.10 2.19
N GLY A 144 -7.43 1.17 1.32
CA GLY A 144 -7.39 1.36 -0.13
C GLY A 144 -8.32 0.39 -0.83
N ILE A 145 -8.83 0.76 -2.01
CA ILE A 145 -9.49 -0.19 -2.93
C ILE A 145 -8.51 -0.53 -4.03
N GLU A 146 -8.25 -1.81 -4.25
CA GLU A 146 -7.47 -2.26 -5.39
C GLU A 146 -8.38 -2.84 -6.46
N ASN A 147 -8.33 -2.22 -7.63
CA ASN A 147 -9.16 -2.36 -8.81
C ASN A 147 -10.45 -1.50 -8.75
N GLY A 148 -10.42 -0.38 -9.47
CA GLY A 148 -11.58 0.51 -9.63
C GLY A 148 -12.83 -0.16 -10.24
N TYR A 149 -12.72 -1.40 -10.72
CA TYR A 149 -13.87 -2.23 -11.05
C TYR A 149 -14.87 -2.33 -9.87
N GLY A 150 -14.38 -2.29 -8.63
CA GLY A 150 -15.19 -2.31 -7.41
C GLY A 150 -16.03 -1.05 -7.16
N ILE A 151 -15.84 0.03 -7.93
CA ILE A 151 -16.72 1.21 -7.83
C ILE A 151 -17.86 1.19 -8.85
N SER A 152 -17.87 0.23 -9.80
CA SER A 152 -18.86 0.16 -10.90
C SER A 152 -18.90 1.45 -11.74
N LYS A 153 -20.02 1.70 -12.42
CA LYS A 153 -20.26 2.91 -13.24
C LYS A 153 -21.05 4.00 -12.52
N ASP A 154 -21.14 3.97 -11.20
CA ASP A 154 -21.79 5.00 -10.41
C ASP A 154 -20.78 5.76 -9.55
N LEU A 155 -20.55 7.04 -9.88
CA LEU A 155 -19.65 7.91 -9.12
C LEU A 155 -20.05 8.07 -7.65
N LYS A 156 -21.31 7.85 -7.29
CA LYS A 156 -21.77 7.86 -5.89
C LYS A 156 -21.07 6.82 -5.04
N ASN A 157 -20.63 5.71 -5.64
CA ASN A 157 -19.86 4.70 -4.92
C ASN A 157 -18.50 5.23 -4.44
N ILE A 158 -17.89 6.17 -5.18
CA ILE A 158 -16.63 6.82 -4.75
C ILE A 158 -16.88 7.62 -3.48
N THR A 159 -17.94 8.43 -3.44
CA THR A 159 -18.33 9.19 -2.24
C THR A 159 -18.64 8.25 -1.06
N ARG A 160 -19.42 7.19 -1.30
CA ARG A 160 -19.77 6.21 -0.28
C ARG A 160 -18.53 5.53 0.31
N PHE A 161 -17.57 5.13 -0.51
CA PHE A 161 -16.33 4.51 -0.04
C PHE A 161 -15.40 5.53 0.66
N HIS A 162 -15.35 6.78 0.18
CA HIS A 162 -14.68 7.85 0.90
C HIS A 162 -15.24 8.01 2.32
N ASP A 163 -16.55 8.08 2.47
CA ASP A 163 -17.22 8.19 3.77
C ASP A 163 -16.94 6.97 4.67
N ALA A 164 -16.80 5.79 4.06
CA ALA A 164 -16.36 4.56 4.74
C ALA A 164 -14.85 4.51 5.06
N GLY A 165 -14.08 5.56 4.73
CA GLY A 165 -12.67 5.69 5.13
C GLY A 165 -11.64 5.29 4.08
N VAL A 166 -12.06 5.03 2.85
CA VAL A 166 -11.13 4.76 1.74
C VAL A 166 -10.36 6.03 1.37
N THR A 167 -9.04 5.93 1.28
CA THR A 167 -8.14 7.05 1.02
C THR A 167 -7.34 6.91 -0.28
N TYR A 168 -7.29 5.74 -0.91
CA TYR A 168 -6.88 5.59 -2.30
C TYR A 168 -7.75 4.59 -3.07
N ILE A 169 -7.76 4.70 -4.40
CA ILE A 169 -8.33 3.71 -5.32
C ILE A 169 -7.32 3.46 -6.45
N THR A 170 -6.90 2.20 -6.62
CA THR A 170 -6.14 1.74 -7.78
C THR A 170 -7.09 1.59 -8.95
N LEU A 171 -6.86 2.29 -10.06
CA LEU A 171 -7.84 2.43 -11.14
C LEU A 171 -8.19 1.13 -11.86
N CYS A 172 -7.25 0.22 -11.98
CA CYS A 172 -7.44 -1.11 -12.58
C CYS A 172 -6.54 -2.15 -11.92
N HIS A 173 -6.68 -3.41 -12.29
CA HIS A 173 -5.77 -4.47 -11.89
C HIS A 173 -5.18 -5.16 -13.15
N THR A 174 -5.36 -6.45 -13.35
CA THR A 174 -4.73 -7.20 -14.46
C THR A 174 -5.47 -7.07 -15.80
N ARG A 175 -6.61 -6.40 -15.86
CA ARG A 175 -7.41 -6.23 -17.06
C ARG A 175 -7.91 -4.81 -17.22
N ASN A 176 -8.19 -4.42 -18.46
CA ASN A 176 -8.90 -3.19 -18.76
C ASN A 176 -10.30 -3.24 -18.15
N ASN A 177 -10.75 -2.11 -17.62
CA ASN A 177 -12.11 -1.97 -17.09
C ASN A 177 -12.82 -0.75 -17.70
N ASP A 178 -13.91 -0.31 -17.11
CA ASP A 178 -14.65 0.85 -17.63
C ASP A 178 -13.95 2.19 -17.32
N ILE A 179 -12.89 2.19 -16.51
CA ILE A 179 -12.13 3.39 -16.13
C ILE A 179 -10.94 3.61 -17.06
N CYS A 180 -10.11 2.56 -17.24
CA CYS A 180 -8.84 2.71 -17.95
C CYS A 180 -8.27 1.36 -18.44
N ASP A 181 -7.15 1.45 -19.13
CA ASP A 181 -6.36 0.32 -19.57
C ASP A 181 -5.32 -0.09 -18.52
N SER A 182 -5.12 -1.41 -18.39
CA SER A 182 -4.15 -2.08 -17.52
C SER A 182 -2.85 -2.38 -18.27
N SER A 183 -1.73 -2.32 -17.58
CA SER A 183 -0.41 -2.73 -18.12
C SER A 183 -0.31 -4.23 -18.41
N SER A 184 -1.18 -5.04 -17.84
CA SER A 184 -1.17 -6.50 -17.97
C SER A 184 -2.20 -7.03 -18.98
N ASP A 185 -3.05 -6.19 -19.55
CA ASP A 185 -3.98 -6.61 -20.61
C ASP A 185 -3.26 -6.69 -21.96
N THR A 186 -3.70 -7.61 -22.82
CA THR A 186 -3.06 -7.88 -24.11
C THR A 186 -3.42 -6.85 -25.18
N THR A 187 -4.50 -6.10 -25.00
CA THR A 187 -5.00 -5.11 -25.97
C THR A 187 -5.49 -3.86 -25.26
N ALA A 188 -5.17 -2.68 -25.81
CA ALA A 188 -5.73 -1.45 -25.32
C ALA A 188 -7.24 -1.35 -25.69
N ARG A 189 -8.07 -0.93 -24.73
CA ARG A 189 -9.50 -0.67 -24.94
C ARG A 189 -9.77 0.81 -25.15
N TRP A 190 -9.07 1.66 -24.42
CA TRP A 190 -9.29 3.11 -24.36
C TRP A 190 -8.08 3.91 -24.83
N ASN A 191 -6.92 3.24 -24.95
CA ASN A 191 -5.62 3.87 -25.13
C ASN A 191 -5.33 4.93 -24.05
N GLY A 192 -5.64 4.57 -22.79
CA GLY A 192 -5.52 5.42 -21.59
C GLY A 192 -6.78 5.44 -20.74
N LEU A 193 -7.23 6.64 -20.36
CA LEU A 193 -8.48 6.84 -19.62
C LEU A 193 -9.70 6.82 -20.55
N SER A 194 -10.73 6.08 -20.14
CA SER A 194 -12.05 6.17 -20.77
C SER A 194 -12.72 7.54 -20.49
N PRO A 195 -13.80 7.90 -21.22
CA PRO A 195 -14.61 9.07 -20.87
C PRO A 195 -15.19 9.00 -19.44
N TYR A 196 -15.50 7.78 -18.94
CA TYR A 196 -15.92 7.58 -17.56
C TYR A 196 -14.73 7.72 -16.60
N GLY A 197 -13.56 7.19 -16.93
CA GLY A 197 -12.33 7.31 -16.14
C GLY A 197 -11.94 8.76 -15.84
N ARG A 198 -12.15 9.68 -16.78
CA ARG A 198 -11.93 11.12 -16.56
C ARG A 198 -12.88 11.69 -15.49
N LYS A 199 -14.13 11.21 -15.43
CA LYS A 199 -15.08 11.60 -14.38
C LYS A 199 -14.66 11.03 -13.03
N VAL A 200 -14.17 9.77 -13.00
CA VAL A 200 -13.62 9.12 -11.79
C VAL A 200 -12.44 9.94 -11.25
N VAL A 201 -11.44 10.27 -12.06
CA VAL A 201 -10.30 11.11 -11.68
C VAL A 201 -10.74 12.44 -11.08
N LYS A 202 -11.70 13.11 -11.72
CA LYS A 202 -12.25 14.39 -11.22
C LYS A 202 -12.94 14.22 -9.86
N GLU A 203 -13.71 13.15 -9.67
CA GLU A 203 -14.45 12.90 -8.44
C GLU A 203 -13.50 12.51 -7.30
N MET A 204 -12.49 11.68 -7.57
CA MET A 204 -11.46 11.34 -6.60
C MET A 204 -10.70 12.58 -6.14
N ASN A 205 -10.31 13.48 -7.06
CA ASN A 205 -9.69 14.75 -6.69
C ASN A 205 -10.61 15.63 -5.83
N ARG A 206 -11.92 15.69 -6.15
CA ARG A 206 -12.90 16.46 -5.38
C ARG A 206 -13.02 15.99 -3.94
N LEU A 207 -12.95 14.68 -3.73
CA LEU A 207 -13.07 14.03 -2.41
C LEU A 207 -11.75 13.95 -1.65
N GLY A 208 -10.60 14.19 -2.30
CA GLY A 208 -9.29 14.00 -1.69
C GLY A 208 -8.84 12.54 -1.62
N ILE A 209 -9.44 11.64 -2.43
CA ILE A 209 -8.98 10.27 -2.57
C ILE A 209 -7.77 10.25 -3.51
N MET A 210 -6.66 9.65 -3.09
CA MET A 210 -5.47 9.49 -3.93
C MET A 210 -5.75 8.53 -5.08
N ILE A 211 -5.29 8.90 -6.27
CA ILE A 211 -5.34 8.05 -7.45
C ILE A 211 -4.10 7.16 -7.43
N ASP A 212 -4.29 5.84 -7.32
CA ASP A 212 -3.21 4.88 -7.41
C ASP A 212 -3.10 4.33 -8.83
N LEU A 213 -1.90 4.48 -9.41
CA LEU A 213 -1.55 4.07 -10.76
C LEU A 213 -0.78 2.74 -10.83
N SER A 214 -0.67 2.02 -9.72
CA SER A 214 -0.23 0.63 -9.79
C SER A 214 -1.14 -0.13 -10.76
N HIS A 215 -0.58 -1.05 -11.54
CA HIS A 215 -1.27 -1.78 -12.61
C HIS A 215 -1.68 -0.99 -13.86
N ALA A 216 -1.64 0.33 -13.85
CA ALA A 216 -2.07 1.15 -14.98
C ALA A 216 -1.15 0.98 -16.20
N ALA A 217 -1.74 0.95 -17.40
CA ALA A 217 -0.97 1.05 -18.65
C ALA A 217 -0.24 2.39 -18.71
N GLU A 218 0.86 2.45 -19.46
CA GLU A 218 1.63 3.70 -19.64
C GLU A 218 0.76 4.83 -20.18
N SER A 219 -0.11 4.55 -21.16
CA SER A 219 -1.09 5.53 -21.67
C SER A 219 -2.05 6.03 -20.61
N THR A 220 -2.49 5.14 -19.71
CA THR A 220 -3.33 5.51 -18.56
C THR A 220 -2.57 6.41 -17.58
N PHE A 221 -1.30 6.10 -17.30
CA PHE A 221 -0.45 6.92 -16.44
C PHE A 221 -0.38 8.37 -16.93
N TRP A 222 -0.02 8.56 -18.21
CA TRP A 222 0.11 9.89 -18.80
C TRP A 222 -1.22 10.65 -18.88
N ASP A 223 -2.30 9.93 -19.20
CA ASP A 223 -3.64 10.54 -19.20
C ASP A 223 -4.05 11.01 -17.81
N VAL A 224 -3.80 10.21 -16.76
CA VAL A 224 -4.13 10.62 -15.39
C VAL A 224 -3.34 11.86 -14.97
N LEU A 225 -2.03 11.92 -15.24
CA LEU A 225 -1.24 13.13 -14.94
C LEU A 225 -1.78 14.38 -15.65
N LYS A 226 -2.31 14.21 -16.86
CA LYS A 226 -2.92 15.32 -17.60
C LYS A 226 -4.23 15.82 -16.98
N TYR A 227 -5.04 14.92 -16.43
CA TYR A 227 -6.39 15.26 -15.93
C TYR A 227 -6.46 15.46 -14.43
N SER A 228 -5.55 14.87 -13.65
CA SER A 228 -5.51 15.04 -12.20
C SER A 228 -5.12 16.46 -11.81
N LYS A 229 -5.72 16.96 -10.74
CA LYS A 229 -5.41 18.23 -10.10
C LYS A 229 -4.66 18.07 -8.77
N ALA A 230 -4.44 16.83 -8.37
CA ALA A 230 -3.73 16.44 -7.16
C ALA A 230 -2.62 15.45 -7.50
N PRO A 231 -1.58 15.33 -6.65
CA PRO A 231 -0.58 14.29 -6.79
C PRO A 231 -1.20 12.89 -6.83
N VAL A 232 -0.57 12.01 -7.59
CA VAL A 232 -0.93 10.59 -7.69
C VAL A 232 0.04 9.73 -6.90
N ILE A 233 -0.31 8.48 -6.65
CA ILE A 233 0.59 7.51 -6.05
C ILE A 233 0.76 6.30 -6.96
N VAL A 234 1.82 5.54 -6.73
CA VAL A 234 2.04 4.20 -7.26
C VAL A 234 2.37 3.33 -6.06
N SER A 235 1.33 2.74 -5.47
CA SER A 235 1.40 2.11 -4.15
C SER A 235 2.32 0.88 -4.10
N HIS A 236 2.41 0.09 -5.20
CA HIS A 236 3.16 -1.16 -5.25
C HIS A 236 3.71 -1.47 -6.65
N SER A 237 4.68 -0.68 -7.10
CA SER A 237 5.46 -0.89 -8.32
C SER A 237 6.95 -0.71 -8.03
N SER A 238 7.78 -0.96 -9.02
CA SER A 238 9.23 -0.79 -8.92
C SER A 238 9.77 0.00 -10.13
N ALA A 239 11.08 0.15 -10.24
CA ALA A 239 11.74 0.86 -11.34
C ALA A 239 12.10 -0.11 -12.48
N SER A 240 11.69 0.19 -13.71
CA SER A 240 12.01 -0.61 -14.91
C SER A 240 13.51 -0.65 -15.20
N ALA A 241 14.25 0.39 -14.82
CA ALA A 241 15.71 0.43 -14.93
C ALA A 241 16.41 -0.64 -14.07
N ILE A 242 15.79 -1.09 -12.98
CA ILE A 242 16.32 -2.14 -12.10
C ILE A 242 15.83 -3.53 -12.55
N TYR A 243 14.54 -3.65 -12.87
CA TYR A 243 13.93 -4.88 -13.34
C TYR A 243 12.85 -4.57 -14.37
N ARG A 244 13.07 -5.00 -15.63
CA ARG A 244 12.14 -4.75 -16.72
C ARG A 244 10.90 -5.63 -16.58
N HIS A 245 9.77 -4.98 -16.30
CA HIS A 245 8.46 -5.60 -16.14
C HIS A 245 7.38 -4.58 -16.50
N ASP A 246 6.25 -5.02 -17.07
CA ASP A 246 5.15 -4.13 -17.51
C ASP A 246 4.46 -3.39 -16.34
N ARG A 247 4.66 -3.88 -15.11
CA ARG A 247 4.18 -3.27 -13.87
C ARG A 247 5.12 -2.19 -13.31
N ASN A 248 6.34 -2.06 -13.85
CA ASN A 248 7.35 -1.14 -13.32
C ASN A 248 7.38 0.17 -14.09
N LEU A 249 7.64 1.25 -13.36
CA LEU A 249 7.72 2.59 -13.92
C LEU A 249 9.05 2.83 -14.64
N THR A 250 8.98 3.54 -15.74
CA THR A 250 10.18 4.09 -16.41
C THR A 250 10.76 5.25 -15.58
N ASP A 251 12.03 5.59 -15.85
CA ASP A 251 12.64 6.76 -15.22
C ASP A 251 11.93 8.07 -15.56
N GLU A 252 11.29 8.14 -16.72
CA GLU A 252 10.48 9.29 -17.13
C GLU A 252 9.21 9.41 -16.27
N GLN A 253 8.50 8.30 -16.09
CA GLN A 253 7.33 8.24 -15.20
C GLN A 253 7.67 8.54 -13.73
N LEU A 254 8.87 8.10 -13.27
CA LEU A 254 9.33 8.39 -11.91
C LEU A 254 9.69 9.87 -11.68
N ARG A 255 10.01 10.61 -12.76
CA ARG A 255 10.34 12.05 -12.68
C ARG A 255 9.11 12.95 -12.86
N ALA A 256 8.05 12.44 -13.46
CA ALA A 256 6.83 13.18 -13.77
C ALA A 256 5.95 13.37 -12.54
#